data_e46fc3029dd487b7f10ab6aa2e8386a5
#
_entry.id   e46fc3029dd487b7f10ab6aa2e8386a5
#
_cell.length_a   1.000
_cell.length_b   1.000
_cell.length_c   1.000
_cell.angle_alpha   90.00
_cell.angle_beta   90.00
_cell.angle_gamma   90.00
#
_symmetry.space_group_name_H-M   'P 1'
#
loop_
_entity.id
_entity.type
_entity.pdbx_description
1 polymer ?
#
loop_
_entity_poly.entity_id
_entity_poly.type
_entity_poly.pdbx_seq_one_letter_code
_entity_poly.pdbx_strand_id
1 'polypeptide(L)'
;MRFISIALALSLSLMFGPSLKAQENEMFKNPGCMCCDKWAEHMIDNGFDIKITPSPDVAKLKEVLGIPPEVRGCHTSIIDGIIVEGHVPADLVQKLLKERPEGIIGISVPGMPVGSPGMEGPYKEEYRVVVFDSKGKVNLYEMR
;
A
#
# COMPACT_ATOMS: atom_id res chain seq x y z
N MET A 1 73.48 -7.60 -9.67
CA MET A 1 72.30 -6.74 -9.51
C MET A 1 71.04 -7.56 -9.82
N ARG A 2 70.27 -7.90 -8.79
CA ARG A 2 69.03 -8.73 -8.92
C ARG A 2 67.83 -7.80 -8.85
N PHE A 3 67.07 -7.65 -9.94
CA PHE A 3 65.83 -6.91 -9.96
C PHE A 3 64.69 -7.80 -9.43
N ILE A 4 64.11 -7.41 -8.28
CA ILE A 4 62.95 -8.05 -7.70
C ILE A 4 61.71 -7.34 -8.29
N SER A 5 61.00 -8.03 -9.18
CA SER A 5 59.70 -7.59 -9.71
C SER A 5 58.60 -7.89 -8.67
N ILE A 6 58.05 -6.83 -8.07
CA ILE A 6 56.89 -6.94 -7.19
C ILE A 6 55.61 -6.90 -8.07
N ALA A 7 54.95 -8.04 -8.20
CA ALA A 7 53.65 -8.12 -8.85
C ALA A 7 52.58 -7.67 -7.86
N LEU A 8 51.96 -6.51 -8.13
CA LEU A 8 50.82 -5.96 -7.38
C LEU A 8 49.53 -6.66 -7.80
N ALA A 9 49.09 -7.63 -7.00
CA ALA A 9 47.80 -8.30 -7.20
C ALA A 9 46.67 -7.39 -6.76
N LEU A 10 45.94 -6.81 -7.73
CA LEU A 10 44.75 -5.99 -7.51
C LEU A 10 43.54 -6.92 -7.23
N SER A 11 43.23 -7.14 -5.95
CA SER A 11 42.07 -7.92 -5.54
C SER A 11 40.82 -7.11 -5.74
N LEU A 12 40.04 -7.43 -6.78
CA LEU A 12 38.70 -6.85 -7.05
C LEU A 12 37.70 -7.49 -6.07
N SER A 13 37.48 -6.84 -4.92
CA SER A 13 36.43 -7.23 -3.98
C SER A 13 35.06 -6.89 -4.55
N LEU A 14 34.33 -7.87 -5.07
CA LEU A 14 32.91 -7.78 -5.41
C LEU A 14 32.12 -7.56 -4.12
N MET A 15 31.74 -6.29 -3.87
CA MET A 15 30.81 -5.94 -2.81
C MET A 15 29.40 -6.45 -3.20
N PHE A 16 29.03 -7.66 -2.78
CA PHE A 16 27.65 -8.09 -2.73
C PHE A 16 26.97 -7.30 -1.61
N GLY A 17 26.34 -6.16 -1.96
CA GLY A 17 25.44 -5.46 -1.06
C GLY A 17 24.22 -6.33 -0.75
N PRO A 18 23.64 -6.25 0.48
CA PRO A 18 22.40 -6.96 0.79
C PRO A 18 21.33 -6.53 -0.20
N SER A 19 20.75 -7.48 -0.93
CA SER A 19 19.57 -7.26 -1.76
C SER A 19 18.44 -6.87 -0.84
N LEU A 20 18.03 -5.59 -0.83
CA LEU A 20 16.80 -5.13 -0.19
C LEU A 20 15.64 -5.87 -0.86
N LYS A 21 15.13 -6.90 -0.16
CA LYS A 21 13.92 -7.59 -0.60
C LYS A 21 12.80 -6.55 -0.64
N ALA A 22 12.26 -6.27 -1.82
CA ALA A 22 11.11 -5.39 -1.96
C ALA A 22 10.00 -5.90 -1.04
N GLN A 23 9.40 -5.01 -0.25
CA GLN A 23 8.29 -5.39 0.62
C GLN A 23 7.14 -5.84 -0.27
N GLU A 24 6.66 -7.08 -0.04
CA GLU A 24 5.53 -7.63 -0.77
C GLU A 24 4.27 -6.81 -0.47
N ASN A 25 3.56 -6.36 -1.51
CA ASN A 25 2.27 -5.70 -1.32
C ASN A 25 1.24 -6.75 -0.93
N GLU A 26 0.53 -6.52 0.16
CA GLU A 26 -0.41 -7.50 0.70
C GLU A 26 -1.73 -6.84 1.08
N MET A 27 -2.84 -7.48 0.70
CA MET A 27 -4.19 -7.09 1.07
C MET A 27 -4.81 -8.13 2.01
N PHE A 28 -5.29 -7.65 3.15
CA PHE A 28 -6.03 -8.44 4.14
C PHE A 28 -7.52 -8.14 4.05
N LYS A 29 -8.31 -9.17 3.81
CA LYS A 29 -9.77 -9.05 3.65
C LYS A 29 -10.51 -10.14 4.43
N ASN A 30 -11.76 -9.89 4.79
CA ASN A 30 -12.62 -10.94 5.31
C ASN A 30 -12.83 -12.02 4.26
N PRO A 31 -12.87 -13.33 4.64
CA PRO A 31 -13.27 -14.40 3.73
C PRO A 31 -14.62 -14.09 3.08
N GLY A 32 -14.75 -14.30 1.76
CA GLY A 32 -15.99 -14.07 1.03
C GLY A 32 -16.30 -12.61 0.67
N CYS A 33 -15.41 -11.64 0.98
CA CYS A 33 -15.58 -10.26 0.54
C CYS A 33 -15.31 -10.11 -0.96
N MET A 34 -16.35 -10.19 -1.78
CA MET A 34 -16.23 -10.12 -3.24
C MET A 34 -15.88 -8.73 -3.76
N CYS A 35 -16.35 -7.67 -3.14
CA CYS A 35 -15.99 -6.29 -3.52
C CYS A 35 -14.50 -6.03 -3.28
N CYS A 36 -13.91 -6.67 -2.27
CA CYS A 36 -12.48 -6.60 -2.03
C CYS A 36 -11.67 -7.27 -3.16
N ASP A 37 -12.16 -8.41 -3.69
CA ASP A 37 -11.52 -9.09 -4.82
C ASP A 37 -11.54 -8.20 -6.07
N LYS A 38 -12.67 -7.56 -6.37
CA LYS A 38 -12.78 -6.59 -7.47
C LYS A 38 -11.86 -5.39 -7.30
N TRP A 39 -11.69 -4.90 -6.07
CA TRP A 39 -10.72 -3.84 -5.81
C TRP A 39 -9.28 -4.31 -6.08
N ALA A 40 -8.95 -5.53 -5.68
CA ALA A 40 -7.62 -6.10 -5.97
C ALA A 40 -7.39 -6.24 -7.48
N GLU A 41 -8.40 -6.69 -8.25
CA GLU A 41 -8.35 -6.73 -9.71
C GLU A 41 -8.10 -5.33 -10.29
N HIS A 42 -8.83 -4.29 -9.81
CA HIS A 42 -8.59 -2.89 -10.21
C HIS A 42 -7.14 -2.47 -9.96
N MET A 43 -6.55 -2.83 -8.83
CA MET A 43 -5.16 -2.49 -8.51
C MET A 43 -4.17 -3.23 -9.43
N ILE A 44 -4.42 -4.52 -9.69
CA ILE A 44 -3.59 -5.35 -10.59
C ILE A 44 -3.65 -4.79 -12.02
N ASP A 45 -4.82 -4.43 -12.53
CA ASP A 45 -5.00 -3.82 -13.85
C ASP A 45 -4.27 -2.46 -13.99
N ASN A 46 -4.01 -1.80 -12.87
CA ASN A 46 -3.25 -0.56 -12.79
C ASN A 46 -1.75 -0.76 -12.41
N GLY A 47 -1.25 -2.00 -12.52
CA GLY A 47 0.17 -2.30 -12.43
C GLY A 47 0.70 -2.61 -11.03
N PHE A 48 -0.18 -2.81 -10.04
CA PHE A 48 0.23 -3.27 -8.71
C PHE A 48 0.29 -4.80 -8.67
N ASP A 49 1.34 -5.34 -8.07
CA ASP A 49 1.40 -6.75 -7.69
C ASP A 49 0.94 -6.87 -6.24
N ILE A 50 -0.21 -7.54 -6.00
CA ILE A 50 -0.84 -7.62 -4.69
C ILE A 50 -1.14 -9.07 -4.34
N LYS A 51 -0.60 -9.51 -3.21
CA LYS A 51 -0.96 -10.77 -2.58
C LYS A 51 -2.26 -10.60 -1.79
N ILE A 52 -3.24 -11.47 -2.03
CA ILE A 52 -4.52 -11.47 -1.33
C ILE A 52 -4.46 -12.47 -0.18
N THR A 53 -4.69 -12.00 1.04
CA THR A 53 -4.69 -12.83 2.26
C THR A 53 -6.05 -12.73 2.96
N PRO A 54 -6.91 -13.76 2.82
CA PRO A 54 -8.14 -13.85 3.59
C PRO A 54 -7.82 -14.00 5.09
N SER A 55 -8.45 -13.18 5.92
CA SER A 55 -8.27 -13.20 7.38
C SER A 55 -9.58 -12.90 8.09
N PRO A 56 -10.00 -13.70 9.08
CA PRO A 56 -11.15 -13.37 9.91
C PRO A 56 -10.87 -12.21 10.89
N ASP A 57 -9.59 -11.87 11.10
CA ASP A 57 -9.13 -10.92 12.12
C ASP A 57 -8.77 -9.54 11.53
N VAL A 58 -9.32 -9.16 10.37
CA VAL A 58 -9.03 -7.86 9.73
C VAL A 58 -9.35 -6.69 10.65
N ALA A 59 -10.41 -6.78 11.47
CA ALA A 59 -10.74 -5.72 12.43
C ALA A 59 -9.64 -5.50 13.46
N LYS A 60 -9.06 -6.58 14.00
CA LYS A 60 -7.93 -6.52 14.93
C LYS A 60 -6.66 -5.99 14.25
N LEU A 61 -6.43 -6.37 13.00
CA LEU A 61 -5.30 -5.83 12.23
C LEU A 61 -5.38 -4.31 12.12
N LYS A 62 -6.57 -3.75 11.83
CA LYS A 62 -6.79 -2.29 11.76
C LYS A 62 -6.44 -1.59 13.07
N GLU A 63 -6.75 -2.21 14.21
CA GLU A 63 -6.41 -1.69 15.54
C GLU A 63 -4.89 -1.68 15.75
N VAL A 64 -4.22 -2.79 15.43
CA VAL A 64 -2.76 -2.92 15.57
C VAL A 64 -2.01 -1.93 14.66
N LEU A 65 -2.53 -1.69 13.46
CA LEU A 65 -1.95 -0.71 12.52
C LEU A 65 -2.28 0.74 12.89
N GLY A 66 -3.08 0.98 13.92
CA GLY A 66 -3.46 2.33 14.36
C GLY A 66 -4.36 3.07 13.37
N ILE A 67 -5.16 2.33 12.56
CA ILE A 67 -6.09 2.96 11.62
C ILE A 67 -7.25 3.59 12.39
N PRO A 68 -7.46 4.94 12.28
CA PRO A 68 -8.52 5.61 13.00
C PRO A 68 -9.90 5.01 12.66
N PRO A 69 -10.77 4.77 13.65
CA PRO A 69 -12.07 4.13 13.43
C PRO A 69 -12.93 4.79 12.35
N GLU A 70 -12.89 6.13 12.27
CA GLU A 70 -13.69 6.94 11.34
C GLU A 70 -13.25 6.84 9.86
N VAL A 71 -12.08 6.25 9.59
CA VAL A 71 -11.58 6.07 8.23
C VAL A 71 -11.53 4.61 7.79
N ARG A 72 -12.01 3.69 8.62
CA ARG A 72 -11.98 2.26 8.31
C ARG A 72 -12.92 1.92 7.15
N GLY A 73 -12.41 1.10 6.25
CA GLY A 73 -13.14 0.56 5.09
C GLY A 73 -13.32 -0.95 5.19
N CYS A 74 -13.54 -1.58 4.04
CA CYS A 74 -13.85 -2.99 3.92
C CYS A 74 -12.64 -3.91 4.16
N HIS A 75 -11.47 -3.54 3.64
CA HIS A 75 -10.22 -4.30 3.70
C HIS A 75 -9.05 -3.36 4.02
N THR A 76 -7.90 -3.94 4.33
CA THR A 76 -6.66 -3.21 4.64
C THR A 76 -5.54 -3.78 3.78
N SER A 77 -4.80 -2.92 3.10
CA SER A 77 -3.62 -3.31 2.34
C SER A 77 -2.39 -2.57 2.84
N ILE A 78 -1.23 -3.20 2.69
CA ILE A 78 0.07 -2.56 2.87
C ILE A 78 0.75 -2.57 1.51
N ILE A 79 0.94 -1.39 0.93
CA ILE A 79 1.51 -1.22 -0.40
C ILE A 79 2.73 -0.32 -0.29
N ASP A 80 3.89 -0.87 -0.58
CA ASP A 80 5.18 -0.17 -0.48
C ASP A 80 5.34 0.62 0.85
N GLY A 81 4.91 -0.02 1.96
CA GLY A 81 4.99 0.51 3.32
C GLY A 81 3.88 1.51 3.71
N ILE A 82 2.95 1.83 2.82
CA ILE A 82 1.79 2.69 3.09
C ILE A 82 0.55 1.84 3.32
N ILE A 83 -0.24 2.20 4.32
CA ILE A 83 -1.55 1.58 4.58
C ILE A 83 -2.55 2.13 3.57
N VAL A 84 -3.19 1.23 2.82
CA VAL A 84 -4.29 1.56 1.90
C VAL A 84 -5.55 0.90 2.45
N GLU A 85 -6.50 1.72 2.90
CA GLU A 85 -7.69 1.29 3.62
C GLU A 85 -8.93 1.46 2.76
N GLY A 86 -9.64 0.35 2.53
CA GLY A 86 -10.86 0.35 1.71
C GLY A 86 -10.61 0.57 0.22
N HIS A 87 -11.61 1.06 -0.49
CA HIS A 87 -11.69 1.08 -1.95
C HIS A 87 -11.02 2.30 -2.60
N VAL A 88 -9.75 2.56 -2.23
CA VAL A 88 -8.97 3.70 -2.77
C VAL A 88 -8.65 3.49 -4.25
N PRO A 89 -8.89 4.49 -5.13
CA PRO A 89 -8.49 4.42 -6.53
C PRO A 89 -6.98 4.26 -6.72
N ALA A 90 -6.58 3.41 -7.66
CA ALA A 90 -5.17 3.08 -7.91
C ALA A 90 -4.32 4.32 -8.28
N ASP A 91 -4.88 5.27 -9.03
CA ASP A 91 -4.20 6.51 -9.41
C ASP A 91 -3.84 7.36 -8.19
N LEU A 92 -4.69 7.37 -7.14
CA LEU A 92 -4.41 8.09 -5.89
C LEU A 92 -3.39 7.36 -5.03
N VAL A 93 -3.37 6.03 -5.05
CA VAL A 93 -2.30 5.25 -4.41
C VAL A 93 -0.98 5.55 -5.10
N GLN A 94 -0.91 5.50 -6.43
CA GLN A 94 0.29 5.85 -7.21
C GLN A 94 0.78 7.27 -6.92
N LYS A 95 -0.15 8.25 -6.90
CA LYS A 95 0.13 9.64 -6.56
C LYS A 95 0.75 9.77 -5.18
N LEU A 96 0.14 9.17 -4.16
CA LEU A 96 0.65 9.21 -2.77
C LEU A 96 2.02 8.56 -2.64
N LEU A 97 2.23 7.41 -3.29
CA LEU A 97 3.54 6.72 -3.28
C LEU A 97 4.64 7.55 -3.96
N LYS A 98 4.31 8.36 -4.95
CA LYS A 98 5.23 9.27 -5.60
C LYS A 98 5.53 10.51 -4.73
N GLU A 99 4.51 11.08 -4.11
CA GLU A 99 4.61 12.30 -3.30
C GLU A 99 5.29 12.05 -1.95
N ARG A 100 5.02 10.90 -1.31
CA ARG A 100 5.55 10.51 0.01
C ARG A 100 5.50 11.65 1.04
N PRO A 101 4.33 12.26 1.30
CA PRO A 101 4.23 13.39 2.22
C PRO A 101 4.67 12.97 3.62
N GLU A 102 5.47 13.83 4.27
CA GLU A 102 6.03 13.56 5.58
C GLU A 102 4.95 13.29 6.64
N GLY A 103 5.15 12.23 7.43
CA GLY A 103 4.27 11.86 8.55
C GLY A 103 3.00 11.12 8.14
N ILE A 104 2.66 11.02 6.86
CA ILE A 104 1.51 10.24 6.41
C ILE A 104 1.87 8.75 6.38
N ILE A 105 1.05 7.94 7.06
CA ILE A 105 1.21 6.47 7.12
C ILE A 105 0.16 5.73 6.30
N GLY A 106 -0.93 6.40 5.91
CA GLY A 106 -1.99 5.73 5.15
C GLY A 106 -2.92 6.66 4.40
N ILE A 107 -3.66 6.06 3.47
CA ILE A 107 -4.72 6.64 2.67
C ILE A 107 -5.97 5.78 2.78
N SER A 108 -7.15 6.39 2.79
CA SER A 108 -8.41 5.67 2.96
C SER A 108 -9.54 6.24 2.12
N VAL A 109 -10.42 5.35 1.69
CA VAL A 109 -11.82 5.66 1.34
C VAL A 109 -12.70 5.11 2.48
N PRO A 110 -13.19 5.96 3.38
CA PRO A 110 -14.02 5.53 4.49
C PRO A 110 -15.33 4.87 4.02
N GLY A 111 -15.69 3.76 4.65
CA GLY A 111 -16.90 3.03 4.29
C GLY A 111 -16.77 2.28 2.96
N MET A 112 -17.84 2.25 2.18
CA MET A 112 -17.94 1.54 0.90
C MET A 112 -18.84 2.34 -0.07
N PRO A 113 -18.42 3.54 -0.50
CA PRO A 113 -19.26 4.38 -1.36
C PRO A 113 -19.47 3.76 -2.74
N VAL A 114 -20.69 3.86 -3.24
CA VAL A 114 -21.04 3.37 -4.57
C VAL A 114 -20.27 4.16 -5.63
N GLY A 115 -19.65 3.45 -6.57
CA GLY A 115 -18.82 4.04 -7.61
C GLY A 115 -17.33 4.14 -7.28
N SER A 116 -16.91 3.77 -6.05
CA SER A 116 -15.50 3.50 -5.77
C SER A 116 -15.06 2.18 -6.44
N PRO A 117 -13.75 1.98 -6.73
CA PRO A 117 -13.27 0.77 -7.39
C PRO A 117 -13.68 -0.51 -6.67
N GLY A 118 -14.31 -1.46 -7.36
CA GLY A 118 -14.88 -2.68 -6.79
C GLY A 118 -16.27 -2.52 -6.19
N MET A 119 -16.80 -1.28 -6.16
CA MET A 119 -18.15 -0.94 -5.70
C MET A 119 -18.96 -0.26 -6.81
N GLU A 120 -18.75 -0.69 -8.05
CA GLU A 120 -19.48 -0.17 -9.22
C GLU A 120 -20.98 -0.46 -9.07
N GLY A 121 -21.80 0.54 -9.41
CA GLY A 121 -23.24 0.47 -9.27
C GLY A 121 -23.96 1.31 -10.33
N PRO A 122 -25.31 1.41 -10.26
CA PRO A 122 -26.11 2.14 -11.25
C PRO A 122 -25.92 3.66 -11.19
N TYR A 123 -25.28 4.16 -10.16
CA TYR A 123 -24.91 5.58 -9.97
C TYR A 123 -23.56 5.65 -9.25
N LYS A 124 -22.97 6.85 -9.22
CA LYS A 124 -21.76 7.14 -8.47
C LYS A 124 -22.07 8.14 -7.37
N GLU A 125 -21.69 7.83 -6.15
CA GLU A 125 -21.66 8.79 -5.05
C GLU A 125 -20.40 9.64 -5.13
N GLU A 126 -20.50 10.90 -4.75
CA GLU A 126 -19.32 11.68 -4.43
C GLU A 126 -18.75 11.19 -3.10
N TYR A 127 -17.45 10.89 -3.05
CA TYR A 127 -16.80 10.37 -1.85
C TYR A 127 -15.46 11.05 -1.60
N ARG A 128 -15.12 11.10 -0.32
CA ARG A 128 -13.84 11.65 0.11
C ARG A 128 -12.77 10.56 0.15
N VAL A 129 -11.57 10.91 -0.30
CA VAL A 129 -10.35 10.16 -0.06
C VAL A 129 -9.53 10.93 0.95
N VAL A 130 -9.10 10.29 2.02
CA VAL A 130 -8.40 10.93 3.14
C VAL A 130 -7.04 10.29 3.37
N VAL A 131 -6.12 11.05 3.94
CA VAL A 131 -4.84 10.53 4.43
C VAL A 131 -4.79 10.67 5.95
N PHE A 132 -4.01 9.82 6.61
CA PHE A 132 -3.88 9.84 8.06
C PHE A 132 -2.44 9.58 8.50
N ASP A 133 -2.10 10.12 9.67
CA ASP A 133 -0.80 9.97 10.31
C ASP A 133 -0.81 8.98 11.48
N SER A 134 0.36 8.70 12.06
CA SER A 134 0.53 7.79 13.21
C SER A 134 -0.11 8.30 14.51
N LYS A 135 -0.54 9.56 14.56
CA LYS A 135 -1.23 10.16 15.71
C LYS A 135 -2.75 10.12 15.55
N GLY A 136 -3.24 9.55 14.44
CA GLY A 136 -4.65 9.47 14.11
C GLY A 136 -5.24 10.76 13.51
N LYS A 137 -4.41 11.74 13.13
CA LYS A 137 -4.90 12.95 12.46
C LYS A 137 -5.27 12.60 11.01
N VAL A 138 -6.49 12.96 10.63
CA VAL A 138 -7.07 12.72 9.31
C VAL A 138 -7.20 14.03 8.55
N ASN A 139 -6.78 14.03 7.28
CA ASN A 139 -6.92 15.17 6.38
C ASN A 139 -7.56 14.73 5.05
N LEU A 140 -8.35 15.60 4.45
CA LEU A 140 -8.88 15.40 3.11
C LEU A 140 -7.71 15.38 2.12
N TYR A 141 -7.64 14.34 1.29
CA TYR A 141 -6.66 14.23 0.21
C TYR A 141 -7.25 14.63 -1.14
N GLU A 142 -8.43 14.06 -1.48
CA GLU A 142 -9.15 14.37 -2.71
C GLU A 142 -10.63 14.01 -2.61
N MET A 143 -11.48 14.65 -3.40
CA MET A 143 -12.89 14.25 -3.65
C MET A 143 -13.00 13.51 -4.97
N ARG A 144 -13.84 12.51 -5.03
CA ARG A 144 -14.07 11.66 -6.21
C ARG A 144 -15.56 11.54 -6.55
#